data_7fe1550c1f125e92ec0b0dc534746deb
#
_entry.id   7fe1550c1f125e92ec0b0dc534746deb
#
_cell.length_a   1.000
_cell.length_b   1.000
_cell.length_c   1.000
_cell.angle_alpha   90.00
_cell.angle_beta   90.00
_cell.angle_gamma   90.00
#
_symmetry.space_group_name_H-M   'P 1'
#
loop_
_entity.id
_entity.type
_entity.pdbx_description
1 polymer ?
#
loop_
_entity_poly.entity_id
_entity_poly.type
_entity_poly.pdbx_seq_one_letter_code
_entity_poly.pdbx_strand_id
1 'polypeptide(L)'
;MVDLRKGSYIGIILVYTSGFLPLALWIMYNVFMSLPFSIEEAARIDGASTMQAFYRVVLPTARPGIAATAIVTFLFGWGQFIFPLVLSSSSSTEPLTVLLAAIDSRNVPYTIINAAAIVAVAIPALIVFFLNRWIVTGITAGSVK
;
A
#
# COMPACT_ATOMS: atom_id res chain seq x y z
N MET A 1 -22.54 -5.27 -15.91
CA MET A 1 -21.97 -4.00 -16.39
C MET A 1 -21.52 -3.24 -15.16
N VAL A 2 -20.22 -3.03 -14.96
CA VAL A 2 -19.70 -2.34 -13.77
C VAL A 2 -20.09 -0.87 -13.88
N ASP A 3 -20.81 -0.36 -12.89
CA ASP A 3 -21.26 1.04 -12.87
C ASP A 3 -20.05 1.93 -12.51
N LEU A 4 -19.40 2.48 -13.53
CA LEU A 4 -18.27 3.42 -13.40
C LEU A 4 -18.74 4.88 -13.17
N ARG A 5 -19.97 5.06 -12.68
CA ARG A 5 -20.49 6.40 -12.41
C ARG A 5 -19.58 7.14 -11.42
N LYS A 6 -19.49 8.45 -11.62
CA LYS A 6 -18.83 9.37 -10.68
C LYS A 6 -19.38 9.11 -9.27
N GLY A 7 -18.47 8.85 -8.31
CA GLY A 7 -18.84 8.54 -6.94
C GLY A 7 -18.94 7.05 -6.61
N SER A 8 -18.55 6.14 -7.52
CA SER A 8 -18.46 4.72 -7.21
C SER A 8 -17.13 4.36 -6.54
N TYR A 9 -17.16 3.63 -5.41
CA TYR A 9 -15.95 3.07 -4.78
C TYR A 9 -15.14 2.23 -5.76
N ILE A 10 -15.80 1.52 -6.68
CA ILE A 10 -15.12 0.70 -7.71
C ILE A 10 -14.28 1.58 -8.64
N GLY A 11 -14.79 2.74 -9.05
CA GLY A 11 -14.03 3.69 -9.88
C GLY A 11 -12.76 4.17 -9.17
N ILE A 12 -12.87 4.55 -7.90
CA ILE A 12 -11.72 4.99 -7.09
C ILE A 12 -10.71 3.85 -6.92
N ILE A 13 -11.15 2.64 -6.61
CA ILE A 13 -10.29 1.46 -6.47
C ILE A 13 -9.54 1.17 -7.77
N LEU A 14 -10.22 1.20 -8.91
CA LEU A 14 -9.59 0.93 -10.20
C LEU A 14 -8.52 1.98 -10.56
N VAL A 15 -8.80 3.26 -10.32
CA VAL A 15 -7.83 4.33 -10.59
C VAL A 15 -6.63 4.24 -9.64
N TYR A 16 -6.84 3.98 -8.35
CA TYR A 16 -5.74 3.77 -7.42
C TYR A 16 -4.91 2.55 -7.79
N THR A 17 -5.57 1.44 -8.12
CA THR A 17 -4.87 0.22 -8.54
C THR A 17 -4.04 0.48 -9.79
N SER A 18 -4.61 1.11 -10.81
CA SER A 18 -3.87 1.40 -12.04
C SER A 18 -2.70 2.37 -11.83
N GLY A 19 -2.86 3.36 -10.95
CA GLY A 19 -1.84 4.36 -10.66
C GLY A 19 -0.67 3.83 -9.83
N PHE A 20 -0.95 2.96 -8.86
CA PHE A 20 0.08 2.45 -7.93
C PHE A 20 0.59 1.04 -8.26
N LEU A 21 -0.09 0.31 -9.15
CA LEU A 21 0.35 -1.01 -9.58
C LEU A 21 1.78 -1.03 -10.16
N PRO A 22 2.19 -0.08 -11.04
CA PRO A 22 3.56 -0.06 -11.57
C PRO A 22 4.61 0.08 -10.46
N LEU A 23 4.35 0.94 -9.46
CA LEU A 23 5.24 1.13 -8.32
C LEU A 23 5.34 -0.16 -7.49
N ALA A 24 4.19 -0.76 -7.16
CA ALA A 24 4.15 -2.01 -6.40
C ALA A 24 4.88 -3.14 -7.12
N LEU A 25 4.67 -3.30 -8.42
CA LEU A 25 5.35 -4.30 -9.23
C LEU A 25 6.86 -4.06 -9.29
N TRP A 26 7.29 -2.82 -9.44
CA TRP A 26 8.71 -2.49 -9.46
C TRP A 26 9.40 -2.82 -8.14
N ILE A 27 8.79 -2.49 -7.01
CA ILE A 27 9.32 -2.83 -5.68
C ILE A 27 9.36 -4.36 -5.52
N MET A 28 8.26 -5.04 -5.83
CA MET A 28 8.18 -6.51 -5.72
C MET A 28 9.16 -7.23 -6.63
N TYR A 29 9.39 -6.73 -7.84
CA TYR A 29 10.41 -7.25 -8.73
C TYR A 29 11.79 -7.21 -8.06
N ASN A 30 12.18 -6.06 -7.48
CA ASN A 30 13.46 -5.96 -6.78
C ASN A 30 13.54 -6.86 -5.54
N VAL A 31 12.45 -7.03 -4.80
CA VAL A 31 12.38 -7.96 -3.68
C VAL A 31 12.67 -9.38 -4.12
N PHE A 32 12.01 -9.86 -5.18
CA PHE A 32 12.25 -11.22 -5.68
C PHE A 32 13.66 -11.39 -6.27
N MET A 33 14.18 -10.38 -6.97
CA MET A 33 15.55 -10.40 -7.50
C MET A 33 16.64 -10.40 -6.44
N SER A 34 16.34 -9.94 -5.23
CA SER A 34 17.27 -9.97 -4.09
C SER A 34 17.34 -11.31 -3.39
N LEU A 35 16.42 -12.23 -3.65
CA LEU A 35 16.42 -13.55 -3.05
C LEU A 35 17.45 -14.44 -3.73
N PRO A 36 18.25 -15.21 -2.95
CA PRO A 36 19.21 -16.16 -3.52
C PRO A 36 18.47 -17.26 -4.28
N PHE A 37 18.85 -17.50 -5.53
CA PHE A 37 18.26 -18.56 -6.37
C PHE A 37 18.46 -19.97 -5.77
N SER A 38 19.52 -20.15 -4.98
CA SER A 38 19.84 -21.42 -4.31
C SER A 38 18.73 -21.93 -3.38
N ILE A 39 17.91 -21.06 -2.81
CA ILE A 39 16.80 -21.50 -1.94
C ILE A 39 15.69 -22.20 -2.74
N GLU A 40 15.44 -21.75 -3.97
CA GLU A 40 14.50 -22.40 -4.87
C GLU A 40 15.07 -23.73 -5.39
N GLU A 41 16.35 -23.75 -5.77
CA GLU A 41 17.03 -24.96 -6.22
C GLU A 41 17.04 -26.05 -5.13
N ALA A 42 17.36 -25.68 -3.88
CA ALA A 42 17.34 -26.61 -2.76
C ALA A 42 15.96 -27.25 -2.58
N ALA A 43 14.89 -26.44 -2.60
CA ALA A 43 13.53 -26.95 -2.50
C ALA A 43 13.17 -27.91 -3.65
N ARG A 44 13.68 -27.67 -4.85
CA ARG A 44 13.47 -28.55 -6.02
C ARG A 44 14.25 -29.86 -5.91
N ILE A 45 15.45 -29.83 -5.34
CA ILE A 45 16.25 -31.03 -5.04
C ILE A 45 15.53 -31.89 -4.01
N ASP A 46 14.84 -31.26 -3.02
CA ASP A 46 14.00 -31.93 -2.03
C ASP A 46 12.68 -32.48 -2.62
N GLY A 47 12.49 -32.40 -3.93
CA GLY A 47 11.33 -32.94 -4.63
C GLY A 47 10.11 -32.02 -4.70
N ALA A 48 10.23 -30.74 -4.33
CA ALA A 48 9.15 -29.80 -4.49
C ALA A 48 8.95 -29.41 -5.97
N SER A 49 7.68 -29.38 -6.41
CA SER A 49 7.36 -28.76 -7.68
C SER A 49 7.65 -27.24 -7.65
N THR A 50 7.82 -26.61 -8.81
CA THR A 50 8.06 -25.14 -8.91
C THR A 50 7.02 -24.32 -8.14
N MET A 51 5.75 -24.71 -8.20
CA MET A 51 4.68 -24.03 -7.48
C MET A 51 4.76 -24.27 -5.96
N GLN A 52 5.17 -25.48 -5.55
CA GLN A 52 5.40 -25.77 -4.13
C GLN A 52 6.60 -25.03 -3.58
N ALA A 53 7.71 -24.95 -4.32
CA ALA A 53 8.86 -24.15 -3.95
C ALA A 53 8.50 -22.67 -3.80
N PHE A 54 7.72 -22.12 -4.75
CA PHE A 54 7.25 -20.74 -4.67
C PHE A 54 6.43 -20.48 -3.40
N TYR A 55 5.37 -21.25 -3.15
CA TYR A 55 4.48 -20.97 -2.01
C TYR A 55 5.08 -21.34 -0.65
N ARG A 56 5.91 -22.37 -0.57
CA ARG A 56 6.44 -22.87 0.70
C ARG A 56 7.78 -22.25 1.09
N VAL A 57 8.56 -21.75 0.11
CA VAL A 57 9.92 -21.25 0.36
C VAL A 57 10.06 -19.80 -0.08
N VAL A 58 9.86 -19.49 -1.36
CA VAL A 58 10.10 -18.14 -1.92
C VAL A 58 9.15 -17.10 -1.31
N LEU A 59 7.86 -17.36 -1.32
CA LEU A 59 6.86 -16.41 -0.82
C LEU A 59 6.98 -16.12 0.69
N PRO A 60 7.19 -17.11 1.58
CA PRO A 60 7.49 -16.86 2.98
C PRO A 60 8.78 -16.06 3.22
N THR A 61 9.83 -16.32 2.43
CA THR A 61 11.09 -15.59 2.52
C THR A 61 10.93 -14.14 2.04
N ALA A 62 10.05 -13.89 1.06
CA ALA A 62 9.74 -12.56 0.55
C ALA A 62 8.81 -11.75 1.48
N ARG A 63 8.24 -12.31 2.56
CA ARG A 63 7.26 -11.63 3.45
C ARG A 63 7.68 -10.24 3.90
N PRO A 64 8.93 -9.98 4.33
CA PRO A 64 9.35 -8.64 4.71
C PRO A 64 9.26 -7.64 3.56
N GLY A 65 9.66 -8.06 2.35
CA GLY A 65 9.57 -7.23 1.15
C GLY A 65 8.13 -6.97 0.72
N ILE A 66 7.24 -7.98 0.84
CA ILE A 66 5.80 -7.82 0.58
C ILE A 66 5.21 -6.80 1.55
N ALA A 67 5.54 -6.90 2.84
CA ALA A 67 5.07 -5.95 3.84
C ALA A 67 5.57 -4.52 3.55
N ALA A 68 6.85 -4.37 3.21
CA ALA A 68 7.41 -3.07 2.83
C ALA A 68 6.70 -2.48 1.59
N THR A 69 6.47 -3.29 0.55
CA THR A 69 5.73 -2.88 -0.64
C THR A 69 4.32 -2.41 -0.31
N ALA A 70 3.61 -3.18 0.52
CA ALA A 70 2.25 -2.84 0.95
C ALA A 70 2.20 -1.51 1.70
N ILE A 71 3.16 -1.26 2.61
CA ILE A 71 3.23 0.00 3.37
C ILE A 71 3.50 1.18 2.45
N VAL A 72 4.50 1.07 1.58
CA VAL A 72 4.87 2.14 0.66
C VAL A 72 3.68 2.48 -0.25
N THR A 73 3.07 1.48 -0.87
CA THR A 73 1.91 1.66 -1.75
C THR A 73 0.71 2.25 -0.99
N PHE A 74 0.48 1.80 0.24
CA PHE A 74 -0.57 2.35 1.11
C PHE A 74 -0.32 3.83 1.43
N LEU A 75 0.90 4.22 1.81
CA LEU A 75 1.23 5.61 2.14
C LEU A 75 1.05 6.53 0.93
N PHE A 76 1.47 6.10 -0.26
CA PHE A 76 1.24 6.85 -1.49
C PHE A 76 -0.26 6.98 -1.80
N GLY A 77 -1.02 5.90 -1.64
CA GLY A 77 -2.48 5.91 -1.84
C GLY A 77 -3.20 6.75 -0.79
N TRP A 78 -2.76 6.69 0.48
CA TRP A 78 -3.35 7.49 1.57
C TRP A 78 -3.17 8.99 1.33
N GLY A 79 -2.01 9.42 0.84
CA GLY A 79 -1.71 10.83 0.56
C GLY A 79 -2.36 11.37 -0.71
N GLN A 80 -3.07 10.54 -1.48
CA GLN A 80 -3.70 11.00 -2.73
C GLN A 80 -4.89 11.92 -2.48
N PHE A 81 -4.87 13.05 -3.17
CA PHE A 81 -5.92 14.05 -3.12
C PHE A 81 -6.60 14.26 -4.48
N ILE A 82 -5.83 14.33 -5.55
CA ILE A 82 -6.32 14.73 -6.89
C ILE A 82 -7.28 13.70 -7.48
N PHE A 83 -6.93 12.41 -7.44
CA PHE A 83 -7.80 11.37 -8.00
C PHE A 83 -9.16 11.30 -7.29
N PRO A 84 -9.22 11.22 -5.95
CA PRO A 84 -10.50 11.23 -5.27
C PRO A 84 -11.26 12.55 -5.45
N LEU A 85 -10.62 13.69 -5.49
CA LEU A 85 -11.28 14.98 -5.73
C LEU A 85 -12.05 15.00 -7.06
N VAL A 86 -11.46 14.43 -8.12
CA VAL A 86 -12.10 14.39 -9.45
C VAL A 86 -13.16 13.30 -9.54
N LEU A 87 -12.98 12.19 -8.86
CA LEU A 87 -13.85 11.01 -8.98
C LEU A 87 -14.97 10.96 -7.94
N SER A 88 -14.78 11.50 -6.73
CA SER A 88 -15.80 11.57 -5.71
C SER A 88 -16.71 12.78 -5.93
N SER A 89 -17.68 12.63 -6.81
CA SER A 89 -18.66 13.70 -7.07
C SER A 89 -19.84 13.70 -6.10
N SER A 90 -19.86 12.78 -5.11
CA SER A 90 -20.91 12.69 -4.10
C SER A 90 -20.29 12.60 -2.71
N SER A 91 -20.88 13.31 -1.75
CA SER A 91 -20.44 13.36 -0.34
C SER A 91 -20.36 12.00 0.37
N SER A 92 -20.95 10.95 -0.20
CA SER A 92 -20.93 9.61 0.39
C SER A 92 -19.67 8.77 0.12
N THR A 93 -18.83 9.21 -0.82
CA THR A 93 -17.64 8.45 -1.26
C THR A 93 -16.35 9.25 -1.17
N GLU A 94 -16.39 10.43 -0.53
CA GLU A 94 -15.21 11.29 -0.39
C GLU A 94 -14.22 10.73 0.62
N PRO A 95 -12.96 10.48 0.21
CA PRO A 95 -11.88 10.15 1.14
C PRO A 95 -11.59 11.28 2.13
N LEU A 96 -11.01 10.92 3.27
CA LEU A 96 -10.70 11.86 4.34
C LEU A 96 -9.85 13.06 3.89
N THR A 97 -8.93 12.86 2.95
CA THR A 97 -8.07 13.93 2.39
C THR A 97 -8.88 14.99 1.64
N VAL A 98 -9.93 14.58 0.90
CA VAL A 98 -10.83 15.49 0.19
C VAL A 98 -11.73 16.22 1.17
N LEU A 99 -12.30 15.49 2.15
CA LEU A 99 -13.14 16.09 3.20
C LEU A 99 -12.37 17.15 3.98
N LEU A 100 -11.12 16.89 4.37
CA LEU A 100 -10.29 17.86 5.09
C LEU A 100 -10.00 19.12 4.27
N ALA A 101 -9.76 18.96 2.98
CA ALA A 101 -9.52 20.09 2.10
C ALA A 101 -10.79 20.92 1.81
N ALA A 102 -11.97 20.29 1.88
CA ALA A 102 -13.24 20.96 1.69
C ALA A 102 -13.75 21.72 2.95
N ILE A 103 -13.11 21.52 4.11
CA ILE A 103 -13.49 22.21 5.34
C ILE A 103 -13.22 23.72 5.19
N ASP A 104 -14.30 24.50 5.15
CA ASP A 104 -14.20 25.95 5.20
C ASP A 104 -13.88 26.41 6.64
N SER A 105 -12.65 26.85 6.85
CA SER A 105 -12.17 27.34 8.15
C SER A 105 -12.95 28.57 8.67
N ARG A 106 -13.75 29.21 7.85
CA ARG A 106 -14.60 30.35 8.26
C ARG A 106 -15.85 29.90 9.02
N ASN A 107 -16.31 28.66 8.74
CA ASN A 107 -17.55 28.12 9.29
C ASN A 107 -17.35 26.96 10.27
N VAL A 108 -16.13 26.43 10.39
CA VAL A 108 -15.81 25.29 11.26
C VAL A 108 -14.76 25.70 12.30
N PRO A 109 -14.98 25.44 13.59
CA PRO A 109 -14.01 25.73 14.63
C PRO A 109 -12.66 25.04 14.37
N TYR A 110 -11.56 25.76 14.59
CA TYR A 110 -10.19 25.21 14.42
C TYR A 110 -9.93 23.95 15.24
N THR A 111 -10.62 23.78 16.36
CA THR A 111 -10.54 22.56 17.17
C THR A 111 -10.97 21.31 16.42
N ILE A 112 -12.04 21.41 15.60
CA ILE A 112 -12.53 20.30 14.79
C ILE A 112 -11.55 20.02 13.64
N ILE A 113 -11.05 21.07 12.97
CA ILE A 113 -10.07 20.94 11.89
C ILE A 113 -8.80 20.24 12.40
N ASN A 114 -8.28 20.68 13.54
CA ASN A 114 -7.09 20.09 14.15
C ASN A 114 -7.33 18.65 14.60
N ALA A 115 -8.48 18.33 15.16
CA ALA A 115 -8.83 16.96 15.53
C ALA A 115 -8.88 16.03 14.30
N ALA A 116 -9.49 16.48 13.21
CA ALA A 116 -9.56 15.73 11.97
C ALA A 116 -8.17 15.55 11.33
N ALA A 117 -7.31 16.57 11.37
CA ALA A 117 -5.93 16.49 10.90
C ALA A 117 -5.10 15.48 11.73
N ILE A 118 -5.28 15.45 13.06
CA ILE A 118 -4.63 14.46 13.92
C ILE A 118 -5.05 13.05 13.53
N VAL A 119 -6.33 12.80 13.29
CA VAL A 119 -6.83 11.48 12.86
C VAL A 119 -6.23 11.09 11.51
N ALA A 120 -6.16 12.04 10.56
CA ALA A 120 -5.59 11.79 9.24
C ALA A 120 -4.11 11.38 9.29
N VAL A 121 -3.34 11.91 10.24
CA VAL A 121 -1.93 11.55 10.44
C VAL A 121 -1.77 10.32 11.33
N ALA A 122 -2.62 10.14 12.33
CA ALA A 122 -2.52 9.02 13.28
C ALA A 122 -2.72 7.66 12.61
N ILE A 123 -3.64 7.53 11.67
CA ILE A 123 -3.93 6.26 10.99
C ILE A 123 -2.71 5.73 10.25
N PRO A 124 -2.09 6.47 9.29
CA PRO A 124 -0.90 5.98 8.60
C PRO A 124 0.29 5.81 9.57
N ALA A 125 0.44 6.68 10.57
CA ALA A 125 1.50 6.56 11.55
C ALA A 125 1.39 5.26 12.37
N LEU A 126 0.20 4.90 12.82
CA LEU A 126 -0.05 3.63 13.52
C LEU A 126 0.23 2.42 12.63
N ILE A 127 -0.23 2.45 11.38
CA ILE A 127 0.02 1.36 10.44
C ILE A 127 1.53 1.17 10.25
N VAL A 128 2.27 2.25 9.97
CA VAL A 128 3.73 2.20 9.84
C VAL A 128 4.39 1.70 11.12
N PHE A 129 3.97 2.18 12.29
CA PHE A 129 4.51 1.77 13.59
C PHE A 129 4.38 0.26 13.81
N PHE A 130 3.20 -0.31 13.58
CA PHE A 130 2.98 -1.75 13.76
C PHE A 130 3.69 -2.61 12.71
N LEU A 131 3.85 -2.10 11.49
CA LEU A 131 4.48 -2.83 10.40
C LEU A 131 6.00 -2.54 10.28
N ASN A 132 6.53 -1.57 11.00
CA ASN A 132 7.95 -1.16 10.94
C ASN A 132 8.92 -2.33 11.20
N ARG A 133 8.57 -3.25 12.10
CA ARG A 133 9.37 -4.47 12.37
C ARG A 133 9.63 -5.30 11.10
N TRP A 134 8.71 -5.27 10.13
CA TRP A 134 8.84 -5.99 8.87
C TRP A 134 9.69 -5.22 7.84
N ILE A 135 9.65 -3.88 7.89
CA ILE A 135 10.46 -3.01 7.01
C ILE A 135 11.95 -3.16 7.34
N VAL A 136 12.30 -3.08 8.62
CA VAL A 136 13.70 -3.15 9.07
C VAL A 136 14.33 -4.48 8.66
N THR A 137 13.60 -5.58 8.80
CA THR A 137 14.08 -6.91 8.40
C THR A 137 14.25 -7.02 6.87
N GLY A 138 13.38 -6.36 6.08
CA GLY A 138 13.47 -6.40 4.61
C GLY A 138 14.62 -5.57 4.03
N ILE A 139 14.93 -4.42 4.64
CA ILE A 139 16.01 -3.53 4.16
C ILE A 139 17.38 -4.08 4.54
N THR A 140 17.51 -4.64 5.74
CA THR A 140 18.79 -5.18 6.22
C THR A 140 19.19 -6.49 5.52
N ALA A 141 18.23 -7.29 5.06
CA ALA A 141 18.50 -8.49 4.29
C ALA A 141 19.17 -8.21 2.93
N GLY A 142 18.96 -7.02 2.35
CA GLY A 142 19.56 -6.61 1.07
C GLY A 142 20.90 -5.88 1.19
N SER A 143 21.36 -5.51 2.39
CA SER A 143 22.56 -4.70 2.60
C SER A 143 23.82 -5.49 3.00
N VAL A 144 23.70 -6.81 3.21
CA VAL A 144 24.85 -7.69 3.48
C VAL A 144 25.28 -8.31 2.15
N LYS A 145 26.19 -7.63 1.48
CA LYS A 145 27.05 -8.18 0.43
C LYS A 145 28.43 -8.42 1.02
#